data_1acdc0a2a7ff8b9ef8c85a98dc96f353
#
_entry.id   1acdc0a2a7ff8b9ef8c85a98dc96f353
#
_cell.length_a   1.000
_cell.length_b   1.000
_cell.length_c   1.000
_cell.angle_alpha   90.00
_cell.angle_beta   90.00
_cell.angle_gamma   90.00
#
_symmetry.space_group_name_H-M   'P 1'
#
loop_
_entity.id
_entity.type
_entity.pdbx_description
1 polymer ?
#
loop_
_entity_poly.entity_id
_entity_poly.type
_entity_poly.pdbx_seq_one_letter_code
_entity_poly.pdbx_strand_id
1 'polypeptide(L)'
;MLSVHDLFKGPRACNEQAISPIGEEEPSGNCWSAVRNNSTNAWYVNLGNGNVNNTNSYNRYTVFPASDLDKECSKWIDAEDDCYKNKHSSIDAASYHFHLSQLRYLIDRIKNGYKPATSICFVLDYPVYREVFAANYTDRIVHHYVARMINKVCEQAHTDNGNVSHGNRIGYSTLTAHKQIQDNIKEASECYTKPCFVATMDIKGFFMSIDKQMAYDIFLMYADKYYNESDKCFVQNLIKILIFHNPTSDCERRSPIEKWNHVPSDKSLFSVKAGKGLPIGNYYSQLIANLFLAPIDDMIQSSGIRYTRFVDDICIVARSSNEIVETRNKIKSILSEMQLELHPNKFYIQPYQHGVKFCGRVVKPGRTYISNRIRYGLYTMIKKYIRSPSLNNAYRLQQSVNSYFGLMNGTASYYIKKDAIKLIEMYYSEWIFFREANNRLICAIKEEYRPGKLSLTNVSEFISKYNPTLYAKRLRKAKNRRKKRNINSNIQAKNEIRKID
;
A
#
# COMPACT_ATOMS: atom_id res chain seq x y z
N MET A 1 24.22 -24.59 3.65
CA MET A 1 23.43 -23.47 4.22
C MET A 1 24.35 -22.27 4.28
N LEU A 2 24.14 -21.29 3.42
CA LEU A 2 24.88 -20.03 3.49
C LEU A 2 24.33 -19.23 4.67
N SER A 3 25.20 -18.67 5.51
CA SER A 3 24.78 -17.76 6.57
C SER A 3 24.28 -16.46 5.97
N VAL A 4 23.45 -15.71 6.70
CA VAL A 4 23.01 -14.36 6.25
C VAL A 4 24.23 -13.46 5.96
N HIS A 5 25.36 -13.72 6.65
CA HIS A 5 26.62 -13.03 6.42
C HIS A 5 27.23 -13.33 5.02
N ASP A 6 26.96 -14.51 4.46
CA ASP A 6 27.40 -14.88 3.09
C ASP A 6 26.53 -14.25 2.01
N LEU A 7 25.27 -13.88 2.32
CA LEU A 7 24.37 -13.13 1.44
C LEU A 7 24.83 -11.67 1.24
N PHE A 8 25.59 -11.11 2.19
CA PHE A 8 26.09 -9.74 2.11
C PHE A 8 27.45 -9.57 1.43
N LYS A 9 28.07 -10.62 0.94
CA LYS A 9 29.22 -10.55 0.01
C LYS A 9 28.70 -10.24 -1.40
N GLY A 10 28.04 -9.11 -1.54
CA GLY A 10 27.25 -8.80 -2.69
C GLY A 10 27.86 -7.83 -3.69
N PRO A 11 27.15 -7.59 -4.80
CA PRO A 11 27.65 -6.87 -5.97
C PRO A 11 27.97 -5.41 -5.61
N ARG A 12 29.02 -4.90 -6.26
CA ARG A 12 29.43 -3.49 -6.16
C ARG A 12 28.29 -2.58 -6.60
N ALA A 13 27.95 -1.61 -5.76
CA ALA A 13 27.12 -0.50 -6.17
C ALA A 13 27.57 0.04 -7.53
N CYS A 14 26.63 0.44 -8.38
CA CYS A 14 26.97 1.16 -9.59
C CYS A 14 27.96 2.28 -9.23
N ASN A 15 29.14 2.27 -9.84
CA ASN A 15 30.11 3.33 -9.65
C ASN A 15 29.37 4.68 -9.81
N GLU A 16 29.58 5.55 -8.84
CA GLU A 16 29.24 6.96 -8.94
C GLU A 16 30.05 7.58 -10.08
N GLN A 17 29.65 7.33 -11.31
CA GLN A 17 30.03 8.25 -12.37
C GLN A 17 29.20 9.48 -12.12
N ALA A 18 29.87 10.48 -11.56
CA ALA A 18 29.38 11.83 -11.47
C ALA A 18 28.76 12.20 -12.83
N ILE A 19 27.46 12.41 -12.86
CA ILE A 19 26.82 13.10 -13.97
C ILE A 19 27.40 14.49 -13.89
N SER A 20 28.35 14.80 -14.79
CA SER A 20 28.87 16.14 -14.94
C SER A 20 27.70 17.10 -15.10
N PRO A 21 27.65 18.23 -14.39
CA PRO A 21 26.64 19.23 -14.62
C PRO A 21 26.79 19.69 -16.07
N ILE A 22 25.78 19.47 -16.90
CA ILE A 22 25.66 20.09 -18.19
C ILE A 22 25.55 21.58 -17.90
N GLY A 23 26.47 22.36 -18.47
CA GLY A 23 26.76 23.76 -18.18
C GLY A 23 25.51 24.60 -17.97
N GLU A 24 25.60 25.46 -16.97
CA GLU A 24 24.69 26.55 -16.69
C GLU A 24 24.60 27.50 -17.87
N GLU A 25 23.65 27.31 -18.79
CA GLU A 25 23.05 28.37 -19.52
C GLU A 25 21.70 28.68 -18.88
N GLU A 26 21.61 29.87 -18.29
CA GLU A 26 20.34 30.39 -17.78
C GLU A 26 19.29 30.36 -18.90
N PRO A 27 18.10 29.77 -18.68
CA PRO A 27 17.05 29.79 -19.69
C PRO A 27 16.53 31.24 -19.78
N SER A 28 16.81 31.91 -20.88
CA SER A 28 16.08 33.11 -21.25
C SER A 28 14.58 32.86 -21.16
N GLY A 29 13.90 33.62 -20.35
CA GLY A 29 12.51 33.75 -19.91
C GLY A 29 11.31 33.16 -20.65
N ASN A 30 11.46 32.11 -21.46
CA ASN A 30 10.36 31.46 -22.17
C ASN A 30 10.22 29.98 -21.74
N CYS A 31 9.42 29.73 -20.71
CA CYS A 31 9.01 28.36 -20.39
C CYS A 31 7.90 27.90 -21.34
N TRP A 32 8.12 26.79 -22.03
CA TRP A 32 7.13 26.18 -22.93
C TRP A 32 6.58 24.88 -22.34
N SER A 33 5.27 24.75 -22.36
CA SER A 33 4.58 23.48 -22.05
C SER A 33 4.16 22.80 -23.35
N ALA A 34 4.52 21.54 -23.56
CA ALA A 34 4.20 20.79 -24.76
C ALA A 34 3.04 19.81 -24.52
N VAL A 35 2.01 19.90 -25.35
CA VAL A 35 0.92 18.91 -25.43
C VAL A 35 0.97 18.25 -26.79
N ARG A 36 1.17 16.94 -26.86
CA ARG A 36 1.27 16.21 -28.12
C ARG A 36 -0.09 16.03 -28.78
N ASN A 37 -0.20 16.46 -30.04
CA ASN A 37 -1.42 16.35 -30.83
C ASN A 37 -1.44 15.05 -31.65
N ASN A 38 -0.32 14.62 -32.22
CA ASN A 38 -0.13 13.38 -32.97
C ASN A 38 1.33 12.92 -32.92
N SER A 39 1.70 11.89 -33.68
CA SER A 39 3.05 11.32 -33.69
C SER A 39 4.14 12.26 -34.19
N THR A 40 3.80 13.36 -34.86
CA THR A 40 4.76 14.28 -35.53
C THR A 40 4.65 15.72 -35.06
N ASN A 41 3.54 16.16 -34.48
CA ASN A 41 3.30 17.55 -34.08
C ASN A 41 3.08 17.67 -32.58
N ALA A 42 3.69 18.64 -31.94
CA ALA A 42 3.48 18.99 -30.54
C ALA A 42 2.98 20.44 -30.42
N TRP A 43 2.03 20.66 -29.52
CA TRP A 43 1.58 22.00 -29.16
C TRP A 43 2.44 22.53 -28.02
N TYR A 44 2.94 23.74 -28.18
CA TYR A 44 3.72 24.44 -27.17
C TYR A 44 2.94 25.64 -26.67
N VAL A 45 2.83 25.79 -25.36
CA VAL A 45 2.25 26.98 -24.73
C VAL A 45 3.41 27.79 -24.13
N ASN A 46 3.58 29.00 -24.53
CA ASN A 46 4.49 29.93 -23.89
C ASN A 46 3.86 30.42 -22.59
N LEU A 47 4.43 30.02 -21.47
CA LEU A 47 3.90 30.36 -20.14
C LEU A 47 4.06 31.84 -19.78
N GLY A 48 4.91 32.59 -20.51
CA GLY A 48 5.10 34.02 -20.29
C GLY A 48 4.04 34.91 -20.95
N ASN A 49 3.44 34.47 -22.07
CA ASN A 49 2.47 35.27 -22.82
C ASN A 49 1.19 34.52 -23.25
N GLY A 50 1.03 33.26 -22.86
CA GLY A 50 -0.15 32.44 -23.17
C GLY A 50 -0.33 32.01 -24.62
N ASN A 51 0.63 32.32 -25.53
CA ASN A 51 0.51 31.98 -26.95
C ASN A 51 0.71 30.46 -27.16
N VAL A 52 -0.18 29.88 -27.96
CA VAL A 52 -0.14 28.48 -28.36
C VAL A 52 0.40 28.38 -29.79
N ASN A 53 1.56 27.76 -29.96
CA ASN A 53 2.14 27.49 -31.26
C ASN A 53 2.20 26.03 -31.61
N ASN A 54 1.82 25.67 -32.82
CA ASN A 54 1.97 24.33 -33.38
C ASN A 54 3.22 24.33 -34.30
N THR A 55 4.23 23.57 -33.90
CA THR A 55 5.46 23.48 -34.72
C THR A 55 5.78 22.02 -35.04
N ASN A 56 6.25 21.79 -36.26
CA ASN A 56 6.88 20.53 -36.64
C ASN A 56 8.13 20.31 -35.81
N SER A 57 8.34 19.12 -35.33
CA SER A 57 9.35 18.70 -34.35
C SER A 57 10.81 18.82 -34.82
N TYR A 58 11.12 19.62 -35.83
CA TYR A 58 12.44 19.75 -36.43
C TYR A 58 13.28 20.94 -35.94
N ASN A 59 12.78 21.77 -35.05
CA ASN A 59 13.59 22.87 -34.51
C ASN A 59 14.38 22.41 -33.28
N ARG A 60 15.69 22.62 -33.38
CA ARG A 60 16.78 22.26 -32.48
C ARG A 60 16.54 22.68 -31.01
N TYR A 61 15.75 21.92 -30.30
CA TYR A 61 15.86 21.76 -28.85
C TYR A 61 16.22 20.31 -28.65
N THR A 62 17.09 19.97 -27.71
CA THR A 62 17.54 18.61 -27.43
C THR A 62 16.30 17.73 -27.22
N VAL A 63 15.80 17.18 -28.31
CA VAL A 63 14.64 16.31 -28.32
C VAL A 63 15.18 14.90 -28.07
N PHE A 64 15.03 14.42 -26.86
CA PHE A 64 15.09 12.99 -26.65
C PHE A 64 14.14 12.30 -27.65
N PRO A 65 14.48 11.12 -28.18
CA PRO A 65 13.60 10.43 -29.12
C PRO A 65 12.20 10.34 -28.53
N ALA A 66 11.21 10.78 -29.26
CA ALA A 66 9.82 10.86 -28.80
C ALA A 66 9.27 9.53 -28.27
N SER A 67 9.83 8.38 -28.70
CA SER A 67 9.51 7.03 -28.23
C SER A 67 9.90 6.77 -26.78
N ASP A 68 11.02 7.30 -26.29
CA ASP A 68 11.52 7.01 -24.93
C ASP A 68 10.93 7.98 -23.91
N LEU A 69 10.73 9.24 -24.29
CA LEU A 69 9.99 10.23 -23.50
C LEU A 69 8.53 9.80 -23.25
N ASP A 70 7.87 9.17 -24.23
CA ASP A 70 6.50 8.70 -24.08
C ASP A 70 6.39 7.55 -23.08
N LYS A 71 7.35 6.63 -23.06
CA LYS A 71 7.36 5.51 -22.12
C LYS A 71 7.65 5.96 -20.68
N GLU A 72 8.63 6.82 -20.50
CA GLU A 72 9.01 7.33 -19.19
C GLU A 72 7.92 8.22 -18.59
N CYS A 73 7.41 9.18 -19.35
CA CYS A 73 6.27 10.01 -18.92
C CYS A 73 5.03 9.16 -18.63
N SER A 74 4.80 8.05 -19.35
CA SER A 74 3.71 7.13 -19.07
C SER A 74 3.81 6.49 -17.69
N LYS A 75 5.01 6.06 -17.27
CA LYS A 75 5.23 5.47 -15.93
C LYS A 75 4.88 6.48 -14.81
N TRP A 76 5.25 7.74 -14.99
CA TRP A 76 4.96 8.81 -14.02
C TRP A 76 3.48 9.22 -14.02
N ILE A 77 2.83 9.27 -15.17
CA ILE A 77 1.37 9.51 -15.27
C ILE A 77 0.60 8.40 -14.57
N ASP A 78 1.02 7.16 -14.74
CA ASP A 78 0.39 6.02 -14.05
C ASP A 78 0.58 6.09 -12.52
N ALA A 79 1.75 6.52 -12.06
CA ALA A 79 2.03 6.72 -10.63
C ALA A 79 1.18 7.85 -10.04
N GLU A 80 1.03 8.96 -10.76
CA GLU A 80 0.17 10.07 -10.37
C GLU A 80 -1.32 9.64 -10.37
N ASP A 81 -1.78 8.93 -11.40
CA ASP A 81 -3.14 8.38 -11.45
C ASP A 81 -3.46 7.50 -10.22
N ASP A 82 -2.51 6.66 -9.77
CA ASP A 82 -2.67 5.83 -8.59
C ASP A 82 -2.70 6.66 -7.29
N CYS A 83 -1.88 7.70 -7.21
CA CYS A 83 -1.89 8.64 -6.10
C CYS A 83 -3.22 9.42 -6.05
N TYR A 84 -3.68 9.94 -7.17
CA TYR A 84 -4.92 10.72 -7.29
C TYR A 84 -6.18 9.92 -6.92
N LYS A 85 -6.27 8.64 -7.28
CA LYS A 85 -7.40 7.77 -6.92
C LYS A 85 -7.72 7.78 -5.42
N ASN A 86 -6.69 7.97 -4.60
CA ASN A 86 -6.80 7.94 -3.14
C ASN A 86 -6.84 9.33 -2.50
N LYS A 87 -6.56 10.41 -3.24
CA LYS A 87 -6.36 11.77 -2.72
C LYS A 87 -7.01 12.87 -3.58
N HIS A 88 -7.97 12.52 -4.40
CA HIS A 88 -8.66 13.42 -5.34
C HIS A 88 -9.35 14.64 -4.71
N SER A 89 -9.51 14.69 -3.40
CA SER A 89 -10.14 15.82 -2.69
C SER A 89 -9.16 16.94 -2.31
N SER A 90 -7.85 16.79 -2.54
CA SER A 90 -6.87 17.84 -2.24
C SER A 90 -6.66 18.75 -3.45
N ILE A 91 -6.42 20.04 -3.19
CA ILE A 91 -6.12 21.04 -4.25
C ILE A 91 -4.83 20.64 -4.98
N ASP A 92 -3.79 20.20 -4.24
CA ASP A 92 -2.54 19.76 -4.82
C ASP A 92 -2.75 18.57 -5.75
N ALA A 93 -3.58 17.59 -5.33
CA ALA A 93 -3.90 16.43 -6.15
C ALA A 93 -4.59 16.85 -7.46
N ALA A 94 -5.54 17.76 -7.40
CA ALA A 94 -6.20 18.29 -8.59
C ALA A 94 -5.22 19.03 -9.51
N SER A 95 -4.32 19.83 -8.93
CA SER A 95 -3.31 20.57 -9.67
C SER A 95 -2.42 19.64 -10.50
N TYR A 96 -1.77 18.67 -9.88
CA TYR A 96 -0.89 17.72 -10.59
C TYR A 96 -1.64 16.82 -11.57
N HIS A 97 -2.85 16.40 -11.22
CA HIS A 97 -3.65 15.51 -12.06
C HIS A 97 -4.10 16.18 -13.37
N PHE A 98 -4.38 17.47 -13.34
CA PHE A 98 -4.91 18.20 -14.50
C PHE A 98 -3.84 18.97 -15.29
N HIS A 99 -2.65 19.15 -14.73
CA HIS A 99 -1.57 19.90 -15.38
C HIS A 99 -0.33 19.02 -15.61
N LEU A 100 -0.23 18.40 -16.78
CA LEU A 100 0.91 17.59 -17.18
C LEU A 100 2.25 18.36 -17.14
N SER A 101 2.21 19.67 -17.32
CA SER A 101 3.40 20.54 -17.19
C SER A 101 3.98 20.51 -15.77
N GLN A 102 3.13 20.48 -14.73
CA GLN A 102 3.59 20.38 -13.36
C GLN A 102 4.20 19.01 -13.06
N LEU A 103 3.63 17.94 -13.61
CA LEU A 103 4.20 16.60 -13.49
C LEU A 103 5.55 16.52 -14.19
N ARG A 104 5.69 17.12 -15.37
CA ARG A 104 6.96 17.19 -16.09
C ARG A 104 8.02 17.97 -15.31
N TYR A 105 7.67 19.14 -14.79
CA TYR A 105 8.56 19.91 -13.92
C TYR A 105 9.02 19.11 -12.69
N LEU A 106 8.10 18.34 -12.09
CA LEU A 106 8.45 17.44 -10.98
C LEU A 106 9.46 16.38 -11.43
N ILE A 107 9.26 15.75 -12.60
CA ILE A 107 10.18 14.72 -13.14
C ILE A 107 11.57 15.33 -13.36
N ASP A 108 11.65 16.49 -14.00
CA ASP A 108 12.91 17.18 -14.27
C ASP A 108 13.62 17.53 -12.95
N ARG A 109 12.89 18.02 -11.95
CA ARG A 109 13.45 18.30 -10.61
C ARG A 109 13.98 17.03 -9.93
N ILE A 110 13.27 15.90 -10.08
CA ILE A 110 13.72 14.62 -9.50
C ILE A 110 14.99 14.12 -10.18
N LYS A 111 15.11 14.27 -11.50
CA LYS A 111 16.32 13.90 -12.26
C LYS A 111 17.53 14.75 -11.88
N ASN A 112 17.31 16.02 -11.58
CA ASN A 112 18.36 16.98 -11.19
C ASN A 112 18.72 16.96 -9.71
N GLY A 113 18.21 16.00 -8.94
CA GLY A 113 18.53 15.85 -7.50
C GLY A 113 17.27 15.91 -6.62
N TYR A 114 16.66 14.78 -6.42
CA TYR A 114 15.47 14.65 -5.59
C TYR A 114 15.79 14.83 -4.09
N LYS A 115 15.01 15.71 -3.46
CA LYS A 115 14.96 15.84 -1.99
C LYS A 115 13.51 15.73 -1.54
N PRO A 116 13.18 14.81 -0.62
CA PRO A 116 11.84 14.72 -0.04
C PRO A 116 11.44 16.04 0.63
N ALA A 117 10.18 16.43 0.47
CA ALA A 117 9.62 17.63 1.10
C ALA A 117 9.16 17.34 2.54
N THR A 118 8.87 18.40 3.30
CA THR A 118 8.30 18.33 4.66
C THR A 118 7.08 17.43 4.72
N SER A 119 7.10 16.47 5.63
CA SER A 119 6.00 15.54 5.89
C SER A 119 5.06 16.09 6.96
N ILE A 120 3.79 15.66 6.93
CA ILE A 120 2.87 15.84 8.04
C ILE A 120 2.96 14.60 8.93
N CYS A 121 3.21 14.79 10.23
CA CYS A 121 3.18 13.70 11.19
C CYS A 121 2.00 13.82 12.15
N PHE A 122 1.28 12.72 12.37
CA PHE A 122 0.16 12.66 13.30
C PHE A 122 0.09 11.31 14.00
N VAL A 123 -0.61 11.28 15.14
CA VAL A 123 -0.75 10.08 15.96
C VAL A 123 -2.14 9.46 15.75
N LEU A 124 -2.15 8.17 15.39
CA LEU A 124 -3.34 7.31 15.47
C LEU A 124 -3.41 6.71 16.87
N ASP A 125 -4.58 6.74 17.48
CA ASP A 125 -4.83 6.26 18.84
C ASP A 125 -5.48 4.86 18.91
N TYR A 126 -5.95 4.36 17.78
CA TYR A 126 -6.58 3.05 17.71
C TYR A 126 -6.00 2.19 16.57
N PRO A 127 -5.77 0.90 16.75
CA PRO A 127 -5.93 0.08 17.97
C PRO A 127 -4.80 0.24 18.99
N VAL A 128 -3.71 0.90 18.62
CA VAL A 128 -2.53 1.21 19.45
C VAL A 128 -1.99 2.54 18.97
N TYR A 129 -1.49 3.36 19.88
CA TYR A 129 -0.86 4.64 19.54
C TYR A 129 0.32 4.43 18.60
N ARG A 130 0.29 5.08 17.44
CA ARG A 130 1.32 5.02 16.38
C ARG A 130 1.48 6.35 15.70
N GLU A 131 2.70 6.69 15.40
CA GLU A 131 3.03 7.81 14.52
C GLU A 131 2.82 7.42 13.05
N VAL A 132 2.25 8.34 12.27
CA VAL A 132 2.07 8.17 10.83
C VAL A 132 2.64 9.39 10.14
N PHE A 133 3.57 9.16 9.22
CA PHE A 133 4.18 10.19 8.40
C PHE A 133 3.48 10.24 7.04
N ALA A 134 2.72 11.31 6.84
CA ALA A 134 2.04 11.57 5.58
C ALA A 134 2.93 12.45 4.71
N ALA A 135 3.56 11.87 3.72
CA ALA A 135 4.38 12.60 2.76
C ALA A 135 3.57 13.65 1.99
N ASN A 136 4.23 14.70 1.53
CA ASN A 136 3.68 15.68 0.59
C ASN A 136 3.15 15.00 -0.66
N TYR A 137 2.23 15.63 -1.37
CA TYR A 137 1.60 15.03 -2.56
C TYR A 137 2.62 14.71 -3.65
N THR A 138 3.60 15.57 -3.89
CA THR A 138 4.70 15.34 -4.84
C THR A 138 5.51 14.11 -4.47
N ASP A 139 5.88 13.97 -3.20
CA ASP A 139 6.62 12.79 -2.71
C ASP A 139 5.79 11.52 -2.81
N ARG A 140 4.46 11.61 -2.63
CA ARG A 140 3.58 10.45 -2.85
C ARG A 140 3.60 9.99 -4.31
N ILE A 141 3.67 10.92 -5.28
CA ILE A 141 3.86 10.54 -6.69
C ILE A 141 5.16 9.76 -6.84
N VAL A 142 6.26 10.24 -6.24
CA VAL A 142 7.55 9.52 -6.24
C VAL A 142 7.43 8.15 -5.58
N HIS A 143 6.77 8.07 -4.41
CA HIS A 143 6.54 6.80 -3.72
C HIS A 143 5.74 5.81 -4.57
N HIS A 144 4.70 6.27 -5.28
CA HIS A 144 3.93 5.43 -6.19
C HIS A 144 4.74 5.01 -7.42
N TYR A 145 5.54 5.92 -7.98
CA TYR A 145 6.44 5.60 -9.09
C TYR A 145 7.42 4.49 -8.68
N VAL A 146 8.16 4.71 -7.61
CA VAL A 146 9.12 3.74 -7.08
C VAL A 146 8.44 2.41 -6.77
N ALA A 147 7.31 2.43 -6.06
CA ALA A 147 6.56 1.23 -5.73
C ALA A 147 6.14 0.43 -6.97
N ARG A 148 5.72 1.09 -8.05
CA ARG A 148 5.38 0.41 -9.32
C ARG A 148 6.60 -0.24 -9.96
N MET A 149 7.76 0.42 -9.90
CA MET A 149 9.01 -0.12 -10.47
C MET A 149 9.49 -1.34 -9.68
N ILE A 150 9.55 -1.24 -8.36
CA ILE A 150 10.09 -2.31 -7.51
C ILE A 150 9.10 -3.44 -7.23
N ASN A 151 7.80 -3.23 -7.48
CA ASN A 151 6.78 -4.24 -7.17
C ASN A 151 7.04 -5.56 -7.89
N LYS A 152 7.54 -5.54 -9.14
CA LYS A 152 7.92 -6.75 -9.86
C LYS A 152 9.03 -7.52 -9.14
N VAL A 153 10.02 -6.80 -8.60
CA VAL A 153 11.13 -7.38 -7.82
C VAL A 153 10.59 -8.05 -6.55
N CYS A 154 9.75 -7.33 -5.81
CA CYS A 154 9.14 -7.84 -4.58
C CYS A 154 8.26 -9.06 -4.84
N GLU A 155 7.41 -9.01 -5.86
CA GLU A 155 6.53 -10.13 -6.22
C GLU A 155 7.31 -11.36 -6.65
N GLN A 156 8.37 -11.21 -7.44
CA GLN A 156 9.21 -12.34 -7.87
C GLN A 156 9.94 -12.96 -6.68
N ALA A 157 10.55 -12.14 -5.81
CA ALA A 157 11.19 -12.64 -4.59
C ALA A 157 10.23 -13.46 -3.71
N HIS A 158 9.00 -12.96 -3.51
CA HIS A 158 8.00 -13.68 -2.72
C HIS A 158 7.45 -14.92 -3.43
N THR A 159 7.42 -14.93 -4.77
CA THR A 159 6.99 -16.09 -5.56
C THR A 159 8.02 -17.21 -5.49
N ASP A 160 9.29 -16.88 -5.64
CA ASP A 160 10.38 -17.85 -5.54
C ASP A 160 10.46 -18.45 -4.12
N ASN A 161 10.08 -17.69 -3.11
CA ASN A 161 9.98 -18.13 -1.71
C ASN A 161 8.64 -18.85 -1.39
N GLY A 162 7.94 -19.41 -2.38
CA GLY A 162 6.75 -20.25 -2.18
C GLY A 162 5.49 -19.48 -1.79
N ASN A 163 5.43 -18.16 -2.01
CA ASN A 163 4.27 -17.32 -1.74
C ASN A 163 3.78 -17.33 -0.27
N VAL A 164 4.67 -17.51 0.69
CA VAL A 164 4.36 -17.58 2.13
C VAL A 164 4.05 -16.21 2.75
N SER A 165 4.50 -15.11 2.10
CA SER A 165 4.20 -13.74 2.50
C SER A 165 2.93 -13.23 1.83
N HIS A 166 1.99 -12.68 2.63
CA HIS A 166 0.68 -12.17 2.16
C HIS A 166 0.46 -10.68 2.40
N GLY A 167 1.37 -10.00 3.09
CA GLY A 167 1.27 -8.56 3.35
C GLY A 167 1.77 -7.73 2.18
N ASN A 168 1.08 -6.61 1.89
CA ASN A 168 1.50 -5.58 0.91
C ASN A 168 1.82 -6.12 -0.50
N ARG A 169 1.10 -7.14 -0.95
CA ARG A 169 1.24 -7.79 -2.27
C ARG A 169 -0.04 -7.67 -3.08
N ILE A 170 0.11 -7.62 -4.40
CA ILE A 170 -1.04 -7.58 -5.34
C ILE A 170 -1.71 -8.95 -5.39
N GLY A 171 -3.03 -8.98 -5.17
CA GLY A 171 -3.81 -10.24 -5.14
C GLY A 171 -3.75 -10.98 -3.81
N TYR A 172 -2.90 -10.58 -2.89
CA TYR A 172 -2.79 -11.15 -1.54
C TYR A 172 -3.49 -10.29 -0.49
N SER A 173 -3.87 -10.88 0.61
CA SER A 173 -4.64 -10.23 1.68
C SER A 173 -4.61 -11.07 2.97
N THR A 174 -5.18 -10.55 4.03
CA THR A 174 -5.41 -11.35 5.24
C THR A 174 -6.28 -12.59 4.97
N LEU A 175 -7.17 -12.55 3.96
CA LEU A 175 -7.99 -13.70 3.58
C LEU A 175 -7.16 -14.82 2.95
N THR A 176 -6.22 -14.48 2.07
CA THR A 176 -5.32 -15.46 1.45
C THR A 176 -4.38 -16.06 2.50
N ALA A 177 -3.89 -15.25 3.47
CA ALA A 177 -3.12 -15.75 4.60
C ALA A 177 -3.91 -16.75 5.46
N HIS A 178 -5.18 -16.41 5.79
CA HIS A 178 -6.02 -17.33 6.56
C HIS A 178 -6.30 -18.63 5.82
N LYS A 179 -6.49 -18.56 4.50
CA LYS A 179 -6.65 -19.75 3.66
C LYS A 179 -5.39 -20.61 3.69
N GLN A 180 -4.22 -20.03 3.51
CA GLN A 180 -2.96 -20.76 3.59
C GLN A 180 -2.76 -21.43 4.95
N ILE A 181 -3.11 -20.76 6.06
CA ILE A 181 -3.05 -21.37 7.39
C ILE A 181 -4.02 -22.59 7.48
N GLN A 182 -5.22 -22.48 6.91
CA GLN A 182 -6.17 -23.61 6.87
C GLN A 182 -5.63 -24.77 6.03
N ASP A 183 -5.03 -24.47 4.88
CA ASP A 183 -4.43 -25.47 3.99
C ASP A 183 -3.23 -26.14 4.68
N ASN A 184 -2.37 -25.38 5.35
CA ASN A 184 -1.26 -25.90 6.17
C ASN A 184 -1.74 -26.80 7.31
N ILE A 185 -2.82 -26.43 8.01
CA ILE A 185 -3.42 -27.26 9.07
C ILE A 185 -3.96 -28.56 8.46
N LYS A 186 -4.68 -28.48 7.33
CA LYS A 186 -5.26 -29.65 6.66
C LYS A 186 -4.17 -30.62 6.23
N GLU A 187 -3.09 -30.13 5.69
CA GLU A 187 -1.95 -30.94 5.27
C GLU A 187 -1.22 -31.56 6.47
N ALA A 188 -0.85 -30.76 7.49
CA ALA A 188 -0.12 -31.25 8.67
C ALA A 188 -0.93 -32.27 9.47
N SER A 189 -2.26 -32.11 9.52
CA SER A 189 -3.16 -33.01 10.22
C SER A 189 -3.68 -34.17 9.36
N GLU A 190 -3.18 -34.34 8.15
CA GLU A 190 -3.67 -35.35 7.20
C GLU A 190 -5.22 -35.33 7.12
N CYS A 191 -5.75 -34.19 6.65
CA CYS A 191 -7.21 -33.93 6.56
C CYS A 191 -7.93 -34.06 7.92
N TYR A 192 -7.32 -33.51 8.99
CA TYR A 192 -7.89 -33.43 10.35
C TYR A 192 -7.99 -34.78 11.08
N THR A 193 -7.30 -35.81 10.61
CA THR A 193 -7.27 -37.15 11.22
C THR A 193 -6.17 -37.26 12.27
N LYS A 194 -5.10 -36.51 12.15
CA LYS A 194 -3.95 -36.53 13.07
C LYS A 194 -3.83 -35.22 13.85
N PRO A 195 -3.26 -35.26 15.06
CA PRO A 195 -2.96 -34.03 15.80
C PRO A 195 -1.91 -33.22 15.08
N CYS A 196 -2.08 -31.89 15.11
CA CYS A 196 -1.04 -30.92 14.77
C CYS A 196 -1.17 -29.67 15.64
N PHE A 197 -0.12 -28.87 15.66
CA PHE A 197 0.00 -27.69 16.46
C PHE A 197 0.16 -26.46 15.58
N VAL A 198 -0.33 -25.36 16.08
CA VAL A 198 -0.19 -24.03 15.43
C VAL A 198 0.46 -23.06 16.40
N ALA A 199 1.34 -22.22 15.90
CA ALA A 199 1.96 -21.16 16.68
C ALA A 199 1.92 -19.84 15.94
N THR A 200 1.78 -18.75 16.71
CA THR A 200 1.95 -17.40 16.20
C THR A 200 3.06 -16.70 16.94
N MET A 201 3.76 -15.83 16.23
CA MET A 201 4.81 -14.97 16.77
C MET A 201 4.82 -13.64 16.01
N ASP A 202 5.43 -12.63 16.59
CA ASP A 202 5.46 -11.26 16.12
C ASP A 202 6.88 -10.71 16.29
N ILE A 203 7.31 -9.84 15.40
CA ILE A 203 8.61 -9.19 15.50
C ILE A 203 8.44 -7.89 16.31
N LYS A 204 9.27 -7.72 17.34
CA LYS A 204 9.20 -6.56 18.24
C LYS A 204 9.58 -5.28 17.52
N GLY A 205 8.68 -4.29 17.53
CA GLY A 205 8.94 -2.96 16.97
C GLY A 205 9.43 -2.98 15.51
N PHE A 206 8.95 -3.90 14.67
CA PHE A 206 9.53 -4.26 13.39
C PHE A 206 9.95 -3.05 12.54
N PHE A 207 9.01 -2.15 12.19
CA PHE A 207 9.31 -0.98 11.35
C PHE A 207 10.40 -0.07 11.94
N MET A 208 10.45 0.04 13.26
CA MET A 208 11.42 0.88 13.97
C MET A 208 12.79 0.19 14.14
N SER A 209 12.83 -1.14 14.01
CA SER A 209 14.05 -1.93 14.18
C SER A 209 14.80 -2.19 12.88
N ILE A 210 14.17 -1.94 11.71
CA ILE A 210 14.79 -2.17 10.41
C ILE A 210 16.06 -1.31 10.27
N ASP A 211 17.19 -1.95 10.04
CA ASP A 211 18.43 -1.29 9.66
C ASP A 211 18.34 -0.82 8.21
N LYS A 212 18.56 0.48 7.97
CA LYS A 212 18.37 1.11 6.66
C LYS A 212 19.40 0.63 5.63
N GLN A 213 20.65 0.42 6.07
CA GLN A 213 21.69 -0.07 5.16
C GLN A 213 21.40 -1.50 4.74
N MET A 214 21.10 -2.38 5.70
CA MET A 214 20.73 -3.76 5.41
C MET A 214 19.47 -3.85 4.54
N ALA A 215 18.48 -2.99 4.75
CA ALA A 215 17.27 -2.94 3.92
C ALA A 215 17.59 -2.54 2.46
N TYR A 216 18.52 -1.60 2.29
CA TYR A 216 18.99 -1.21 0.96
C TYR A 216 19.81 -2.33 0.29
N ASP A 217 20.69 -2.99 1.03
CA ASP A 217 21.53 -4.09 0.51
C ASP A 217 20.66 -5.29 0.08
N ILE A 218 19.68 -5.68 0.87
CA ILE A 218 18.69 -6.71 0.51
C ILE A 218 17.91 -6.29 -0.74
N PHE A 219 17.48 -5.03 -0.82
CA PHE A 219 16.82 -4.53 -2.03
C PHE A 219 17.74 -4.65 -3.25
N LEU A 220 19.01 -4.24 -3.16
CA LEU A 220 19.96 -4.35 -4.26
C LEU A 220 20.15 -5.79 -4.73
N MET A 221 20.30 -6.72 -3.79
CA MET A 221 20.45 -8.16 -4.09
C MET A 221 19.27 -8.68 -4.95
N TYR A 222 18.04 -8.37 -4.55
CA TYR A 222 16.87 -8.80 -5.32
C TYR A 222 16.68 -7.98 -6.62
N ALA A 223 17.02 -6.69 -6.62
CA ALA A 223 16.97 -5.86 -7.80
C ALA A 223 18.00 -6.31 -8.86
N ASP A 224 19.17 -6.77 -8.44
CA ASP A 224 20.17 -7.32 -9.36
C ASP A 224 19.68 -8.61 -10.02
N LYS A 225 18.94 -9.42 -9.29
CA LYS A 225 18.38 -10.67 -9.81
C LYS A 225 17.17 -10.48 -10.72
N TYR A 226 16.29 -9.50 -10.43
CA TYR A 226 14.97 -9.44 -11.07
C TYR A 226 14.66 -8.12 -11.82
N TYR A 227 15.51 -7.09 -11.74
CA TYR A 227 15.28 -5.82 -12.40
C TYR A 227 16.32 -5.56 -13.50
N ASN A 228 15.92 -5.80 -14.76
CA ASN A 228 16.79 -5.66 -15.93
C ASN A 228 16.39 -4.51 -16.86
N GLU A 229 15.69 -3.49 -16.32
CA GLU A 229 15.28 -2.30 -17.09
C GLU A 229 16.43 -1.27 -17.18
N SER A 230 16.44 -0.45 -18.23
CA SER A 230 17.46 0.58 -18.45
C SER A 230 17.52 1.67 -17.38
N ASP A 231 16.41 1.87 -16.63
CA ASP A 231 16.30 2.85 -15.55
C ASP A 231 16.72 2.30 -14.17
N LYS A 232 17.38 1.14 -14.11
CA LYS A 232 17.77 0.46 -12.86
C LYS A 232 18.54 1.37 -11.91
N CYS A 233 19.61 2.02 -12.38
CA CYS A 233 20.41 2.91 -11.55
C CYS A 233 19.59 4.09 -11.01
N PHE A 234 18.72 4.66 -11.81
CA PHE A 234 17.83 5.75 -11.38
C PHE A 234 16.86 5.30 -10.28
N VAL A 235 16.23 4.13 -10.44
CA VAL A 235 15.32 3.56 -9.45
C VAL A 235 16.07 3.21 -8.16
N GLN A 236 17.27 2.62 -8.25
CA GLN A 236 18.12 2.32 -7.10
C GLN A 236 18.49 3.58 -6.31
N ASN A 237 18.84 4.67 -7.00
CA ASN A 237 19.13 5.96 -6.37
C ASN A 237 17.90 6.57 -5.67
N LEU A 238 16.72 6.53 -6.29
CA LEU A 238 15.49 6.99 -5.65
C LEU A 238 15.17 6.17 -4.39
N ILE A 239 15.29 4.84 -4.45
CA ILE A 239 15.11 3.98 -3.28
C ILE A 239 16.11 4.30 -2.18
N LYS A 240 17.39 4.53 -2.52
CA LYS A 240 18.42 4.96 -1.57
C LYS A 240 17.98 6.23 -0.83
N ILE A 241 17.60 7.27 -1.59
CA ILE A 241 17.14 8.54 -1.01
C ILE A 241 15.95 8.31 -0.08
N LEU A 242 14.95 7.51 -0.50
CA LEU A 242 13.75 7.26 0.28
C LEU A 242 14.01 6.45 1.56
N ILE A 243 14.84 5.42 1.51
CA ILE A 243 15.19 4.60 2.68
C ILE A 243 15.98 5.42 3.70
N PHE A 244 16.98 6.19 3.24
CA PHE A 244 17.84 6.96 4.14
C PHE A 244 17.22 8.28 4.61
N HIS A 245 16.16 8.75 3.94
CA HIS A 245 15.45 9.93 4.41
C HIS A 245 14.91 9.74 5.84
N ASN A 246 15.12 10.75 6.67
CA ASN A 246 14.59 10.79 8.03
C ASN A 246 13.53 11.90 8.14
N PRO A 247 12.23 11.59 8.06
CA PRO A 247 11.18 12.60 8.10
C PRO A 247 11.01 13.24 9.49
N THR A 248 11.69 12.74 10.53
CA THR A 248 11.59 13.33 11.87
C THR A 248 12.34 14.65 11.99
N SER A 249 13.33 14.89 11.12
CA SER A 249 14.12 16.13 11.10
C SER A 249 13.35 17.31 10.49
N ASP A 250 12.35 17.00 9.63
CA ASP A 250 11.53 18.01 8.94
C ASP A 250 10.10 17.50 8.78
N CYS A 251 9.27 17.68 9.82
CA CYS A 251 7.86 17.36 9.77
C CYS A 251 6.97 18.31 10.58
N GLU A 252 5.77 18.54 10.07
CA GLU A 252 4.71 19.26 10.77
C GLU A 252 3.90 18.29 11.65
N ARG A 253 3.93 18.47 12.97
CA ARG A 253 3.15 17.66 13.92
C ARG A 253 1.73 18.23 14.05
N ARG A 254 0.69 17.42 13.74
CA ARG A 254 -0.72 17.87 13.73
C ARG A 254 -1.60 17.29 14.84
N SER A 255 -1.10 16.34 15.63
CA SER A 255 -1.87 15.80 16.74
C SER A 255 -1.66 16.59 18.02
N PRO A 256 -2.65 16.63 18.95
CA PRO A 256 -2.49 17.19 20.29
C PRO A 256 -1.32 16.53 21.04
N ILE A 257 -0.63 17.32 21.90
CA ILE A 257 0.57 16.87 22.61
C ILE A 257 0.31 15.64 23.48
N GLU A 258 -0.88 15.54 24.06
CA GLU A 258 -1.30 14.43 24.92
C GLU A 258 -1.23 13.08 24.19
N LYS A 259 -1.57 13.07 22.87
CA LYS A 259 -1.49 11.84 22.07
C LYS A 259 -0.05 11.38 21.83
N TRP A 260 0.88 12.33 21.69
CA TRP A 260 2.30 12.04 21.52
C TRP A 260 2.89 11.36 22.74
N ASN A 261 2.48 11.77 23.95
CA ASN A 261 2.94 11.20 25.22
C ASN A 261 2.52 9.72 25.40
N HIS A 262 1.52 9.25 24.64
CA HIS A 262 1.06 7.87 24.68
C HIS A 262 1.72 6.95 23.64
N VAL A 263 2.55 7.49 22.74
CA VAL A 263 3.27 6.66 21.76
C VAL A 263 4.43 5.95 22.47
N PRO A 264 4.46 4.60 22.47
CA PRO A 264 5.57 3.87 23.06
C PRO A 264 6.89 4.17 22.33
N SER A 265 7.99 4.26 23.04
CA SER A 265 9.31 4.59 22.47
C SER A 265 9.76 3.57 21.41
N ASP A 266 9.45 2.30 21.59
CA ASP A 266 9.72 1.23 20.63
C ASP A 266 8.85 1.28 19.35
N LYS A 267 7.89 2.21 19.29
CA LYS A 267 7.00 2.47 18.14
C LYS A 267 7.12 3.89 17.60
N SER A 268 8.05 4.66 18.10
CA SER A 268 8.29 6.05 17.71
C SER A 268 9.54 6.19 16.86
N LEU A 269 9.41 6.73 15.66
CA LEU A 269 10.54 7.03 14.79
C LEU A 269 11.43 8.16 15.36
N PHE A 270 10.88 9.01 16.23
CA PHE A 270 11.66 10.04 16.94
C PHE A 270 12.61 9.46 18.00
N SER A 271 12.34 8.22 18.46
CA SER A 271 13.15 7.56 19.50
C SER A 271 14.15 6.55 18.93
N VAL A 272 14.16 6.35 17.62
CA VAL A 272 15.00 5.36 16.96
C VAL A 272 16.42 5.87 16.77
N LYS A 273 17.41 4.98 16.90
CA LYS A 273 18.82 5.28 16.62
C LYS A 273 19.00 5.69 15.15
N ALA A 274 19.97 6.56 14.89
CA ALA A 274 20.36 6.93 13.52
C ALA A 274 20.66 5.69 12.69
N GLY A 275 20.23 5.68 11.43
CA GLY A 275 20.39 4.53 10.51
C GLY A 275 19.34 3.43 10.67
N LYS A 276 18.42 3.54 11.62
CA LYS A 276 17.31 2.59 11.79
C LYS A 276 15.93 3.21 11.56
N GLY A 277 14.97 2.35 11.33
CA GLY A 277 13.54 2.67 11.23
C GLY A 277 13.07 3.17 9.87
N LEU A 278 11.92 2.66 9.44
CA LEU A 278 11.20 3.14 8.26
C LEU A 278 9.92 3.88 8.68
N PRO A 279 9.57 5.00 8.03
CA PRO A 279 8.38 5.76 8.36
C PRO A 279 7.10 4.97 8.02
N ILE A 280 6.17 4.90 8.98
CA ILE A 280 4.84 4.32 8.76
C ILE A 280 3.97 5.36 8.04
N GLY A 281 3.27 4.94 6.98
CA GLY A 281 2.35 5.77 6.19
C GLY A 281 2.80 5.98 4.75
N ASN A 282 4.00 5.57 4.39
CA ASN A 282 4.55 5.66 3.04
C ASN A 282 4.46 4.30 2.32
N TYR A 283 4.07 4.32 1.06
CA TYR A 283 3.84 3.09 0.31
C TYR A 283 5.12 2.29 0.08
N TYR A 284 6.22 2.94 -0.30
CA TYR A 284 7.50 2.27 -0.50
C TYR A 284 8.01 1.59 0.77
N SER A 285 7.80 2.21 1.95
CA SER A 285 8.25 1.65 3.23
C SER A 285 7.63 0.27 3.50
N GLN A 286 6.37 0.08 3.10
CA GLN A 286 5.68 -1.19 3.27
C GLN A 286 6.24 -2.29 2.36
N LEU A 287 6.60 -1.96 1.12
CA LEU A 287 7.21 -2.90 0.18
C LEU A 287 8.61 -3.29 0.63
N ILE A 288 9.44 -2.31 0.98
CA ILE A 288 10.80 -2.54 1.46
C ILE A 288 10.79 -3.35 2.77
N ALA A 289 9.91 -3.01 3.73
CA ALA A 289 9.77 -3.77 4.97
C ALA A 289 9.34 -5.24 4.72
N ASN A 290 8.47 -5.47 3.75
CA ASN A 290 8.06 -6.83 3.40
C ASN A 290 9.18 -7.60 2.70
N LEU A 291 9.92 -6.96 1.79
CA LEU A 291 11.09 -7.53 1.10
C LEU A 291 12.25 -7.79 2.07
N PHE A 292 12.42 -6.96 3.10
CA PHE A 292 13.44 -7.12 4.13
C PHE A 292 13.39 -8.50 4.80
N LEU A 293 12.21 -9.09 4.95
CA LEU A 293 12.03 -10.42 5.54
C LEU A 293 12.06 -11.58 4.50
N ALA A 294 12.24 -11.29 3.22
CA ALA A 294 12.27 -12.32 2.18
C ALA A 294 13.39 -13.37 2.36
N PRO A 295 14.61 -13.03 2.88
CA PRO A 295 15.62 -14.05 3.20
C PRO A 295 15.17 -15.06 4.26
N ILE A 296 14.34 -14.65 5.22
CA ILE A 296 13.75 -15.55 6.21
C ILE A 296 12.74 -16.49 5.55
N ASP A 297 11.91 -15.95 4.64
CA ASP A 297 10.93 -16.75 3.90
C ASP A 297 11.63 -17.85 3.08
N ASP A 298 12.73 -17.52 2.40
CA ASP A 298 13.55 -18.45 1.61
C ASP A 298 14.11 -19.59 2.46
N MET A 299 14.72 -19.24 3.59
CA MET A 299 15.31 -20.25 4.51
C MET A 299 14.24 -21.19 5.07
N ILE A 300 13.08 -20.64 5.48
CA ILE A 300 12.01 -21.47 6.06
C ILE A 300 11.41 -22.37 4.99
N GLN A 301 11.16 -21.84 3.80
CA GLN A 301 10.64 -22.59 2.67
C GLN A 301 11.57 -23.76 2.31
N SER A 302 12.88 -23.52 2.24
CA SER A 302 13.91 -24.54 1.98
C SER A 302 13.95 -25.65 3.04
N SER A 303 13.47 -25.36 4.26
CA SER A 303 13.39 -26.33 5.37
C SER A 303 12.12 -27.20 5.35
N GLY A 304 11.19 -27.00 4.40
CA GLY A 304 9.93 -27.73 4.30
C GLY A 304 8.92 -27.44 5.42
N ILE A 305 9.10 -26.37 6.16
CA ILE A 305 8.25 -25.97 7.28
C ILE A 305 6.99 -25.25 6.76
N ARG A 306 5.82 -25.63 7.27
CA ARG A 306 4.56 -24.94 6.93
C ARG A 306 4.46 -23.62 7.66
N TYR A 307 4.60 -22.57 6.88
CA TYR A 307 4.78 -21.20 7.34
C TYR A 307 3.85 -20.24 6.59
N THR A 308 3.37 -19.22 7.26
CA THR A 308 2.57 -18.14 6.67
C THR A 308 2.94 -16.84 7.34
N ARG A 309 3.20 -15.79 6.56
CA ARG A 309 3.58 -14.47 7.08
C ARG A 309 2.65 -13.37 6.56
N PHE A 310 2.32 -12.42 7.41
CA PHE A 310 1.66 -11.18 7.03
C PHE A 310 2.42 -10.00 7.63
N VAL A 311 3.36 -9.44 6.87
CA VAL A 311 4.35 -8.45 7.30
C VAL A 311 5.19 -9.02 8.45
N ASP A 312 4.98 -8.56 9.69
CA ASP A 312 5.65 -8.99 10.93
C ASP A 312 4.93 -10.12 11.69
N ASP A 313 3.66 -10.36 11.39
CA ASP A 313 2.89 -11.48 11.96
C ASP A 313 3.28 -12.79 11.28
N ILE A 314 3.72 -13.77 12.05
CA ILE A 314 4.17 -15.10 11.60
C ILE A 314 3.27 -16.19 12.18
N CYS A 315 2.89 -17.16 11.35
CA CYS A 315 2.18 -18.37 11.76
C CYS A 315 2.91 -19.62 11.26
N ILE A 316 3.17 -20.58 12.15
CA ILE A 316 3.78 -21.88 11.87
C ILE A 316 2.77 -22.98 12.18
N VAL A 317 2.76 -24.02 11.34
CA VAL A 317 1.95 -25.23 11.57
C VAL A 317 2.89 -26.43 11.48
N ALA A 318 2.88 -27.28 12.52
CA ALA A 318 3.73 -28.47 12.58
C ALA A 318 3.01 -29.65 13.23
N ARG A 319 3.53 -30.86 13.05
CA ARG A 319 2.97 -32.11 13.63
C ARG A 319 3.20 -32.19 15.11
N SER A 320 4.26 -31.60 15.63
CA SER A 320 4.60 -31.60 17.05
C SER A 320 4.93 -30.19 17.56
N SER A 321 4.78 -29.98 18.85
CA SER A 321 5.20 -28.75 19.52
C SER A 321 6.71 -28.57 19.48
N ASN A 322 7.49 -29.64 19.48
CA ASN A 322 8.94 -29.61 19.42
C ASN A 322 9.41 -29.02 18.09
N GLU A 323 8.85 -29.45 16.94
CA GLU A 323 9.13 -28.87 15.63
C GLU A 323 8.88 -27.36 15.60
N ILE A 324 7.82 -26.89 16.26
CA ILE A 324 7.54 -25.46 16.37
C ILE A 324 8.62 -24.74 17.17
N VAL A 325 9.06 -25.29 18.30
CA VAL A 325 10.11 -24.70 19.13
C VAL A 325 11.45 -24.65 18.38
N GLU A 326 11.81 -25.72 17.69
CA GLU A 326 13.02 -25.77 16.85
C GLU A 326 12.95 -24.72 15.74
N THR A 327 11.81 -24.63 15.03
CA THR A 327 11.58 -23.64 13.99
C THR A 327 11.69 -22.21 14.52
N ARG A 328 11.05 -21.95 15.66
CA ARG A 328 11.16 -20.65 16.34
C ARG A 328 12.59 -20.29 16.66
N ASN A 329 13.41 -21.25 17.12
CA ASN A 329 14.81 -21.00 17.44
C ASN A 329 15.62 -20.69 16.19
N LYS A 330 15.38 -21.36 15.06
CA LYS A 330 15.98 -21.05 13.77
C LYS A 330 15.60 -19.64 13.31
N ILE A 331 14.30 -19.28 13.37
CA ILE A 331 13.83 -17.92 13.04
C ILE A 331 14.49 -16.89 13.94
N LYS A 332 14.57 -17.16 15.25
CA LYS A 332 15.22 -16.26 16.22
C LYS A 332 16.69 -16.01 15.87
N SER A 333 17.42 -17.04 15.47
CA SER A 333 18.83 -16.90 15.05
C SER A 333 18.98 -15.94 13.88
N ILE A 334 18.19 -16.14 12.82
CA ILE A 334 18.27 -15.30 11.63
C ILE A 334 17.80 -13.88 11.90
N LEU A 335 16.71 -13.69 12.64
CA LEU A 335 16.29 -12.36 13.08
C LEU A 335 17.38 -11.64 13.86
N SER A 336 18.12 -12.36 14.71
CA SER A 336 19.26 -11.80 15.44
C SER A 336 20.38 -11.33 14.51
N GLU A 337 20.71 -12.09 13.44
CA GLU A 337 21.65 -11.67 12.40
C GLU A 337 21.16 -10.42 11.65
N MET A 338 19.84 -10.29 11.47
CA MET A 338 19.18 -9.12 10.87
C MET A 338 18.94 -7.98 11.89
N GLN A 339 19.50 -8.09 13.10
CA GLN A 339 19.32 -7.14 14.19
C GLN A 339 17.84 -6.92 14.58
N LEU A 340 17.02 -7.93 14.42
CA LEU A 340 15.62 -7.99 14.83
C LEU A 340 15.43 -8.94 16.01
N GLU A 341 14.33 -8.76 16.73
CA GLU A 341 13.97 -9.56 17.91
C GLU A 341 12.53 -10.05 17.82
N LEU A 342 12.28 -11.32 18.16
CA LEU A 342 10.92 -11.82 18.38
C LEU A 342 10.34 -11.18 19.63
N HIS A 343 9.05 -10.81 19.58
CA HIS A 343 8.36 -10.26 20.73
C HIS A 343 8.25 -11.32 21.84
N PRO A 344 8.81 -11.09 23.07
CA PRO A 344 8.95 -12.14 24.08
C PRO A 344 7.60 -12.71 24.54
N ASN A 345 6.56 -11.89 24.59
CA ASN A 345 5.24 -12.25 25.16
C ASN A 345 4.18 -12.58 24.09
N LYS A 346 4.57 -12.69 22.79
CA LYS A 346 3.63 -12.98 21.71
C LYS A 346 3.91 -14.31 21.03
N PHE A 347 4.44 -15.26 21.74
CA PHE A 347 4.62 -16.62 21.25
C PHE A 347 3.57 -17.53 21.89
N TYR A 348 2.77 -18.20 21.05
CA TYR A 348 1.65 -19.02 21.47
C TYR A 348 1.65 -20.31 20.69
N ILE A 349 1.75 -21.45 21.36
CA ILE A 349 1.58 -22.79 20.78
C ILE A 349 0.28 -23.40 21.29
N GLN A 350 -0.52 -23.97 20.40
CA GLN A 350 -1.73 -24.68 20.79
C GLN A 350 -2.13 -25.72 19.74
N PRO A 351 -2.94 -26.74 20.13
CA PRO A 351 -3.58 -27.63 19.17
C PRO A 351 -4.45 -26.84 18.18
N TYR A 352 -4.46 -27.24 16.93
CA TYR A 352 -5.18 -26.52 15.88
C TYR A 352 -6.70 -26.40 16.10
N GLN A 353 -7.31 -27.34 16.86
CA GLN A 353 -8.74 -27.33 17.19
C GLN A 353 -9.16 -26.08 17.97
N HIS A 354 -8.27 -25.51 18.78
CA HIS A 354 -8.54 -24.26 19.50
C HIS A 354 -8.61 -23.05 18.55
N GLY A 355 -8.08 -23.20 17.33
CA GLY A 355 -7.99 -22.14 16.34
C GLY A 355 -6.79 -21.24 16.60
N VAL A 356 -6.35 -20.48 15.59
CA VAL A 356 -5.21 -19.58 15.69
C VAL A 356 -5.64 -18.13 15.48
N LYS A 357 -5.21 -17.23 16.37
CA LYS A 357 -5.41 -15.78 16.20
C LYS A 357 -4.35 -15.26 15.22
N PHE A 358 -4.79 -14.76 14.08
CA PHE A 358 -3.91 -14.21 13.06
C PHE A 358 -4.56 -13.00 12.38
N CYS A 359 -3.84 -11.88 12.26
CA CYS A 359 -4.34 -10.65 11.63
C CYS A 359 -5.77 -10.26 12.08
N GLY A 360 -6.03 -10.27 13.39
CA GLY A 360 -7.31 -9.83 13.98
C GLY A 360 -8.47 -10.84 13.85
N ARG A 361 -8.23 -12.02 13.33
CA ARG A 361 -9.22 -13.09 13.18
C ARG A 361 -8.79 -14.37 13.90
N VAL A 362 -9.73 -15.30 14.07
CA VAL A 362 -9.48 -16.64 14.59
C VAL A 362 -9.71 -17.65 13.48
N VAL A 363 -8.65 -18.27 13.01
CA VAL A 363 -8.68 -19.29 11.95
C VAL A 363 -8.90 -20.65 12.61
N LYS A 364 -9.93 -21.37 12.14
CA LYS A 364 -10.25 -22.75 12.54
C LYS A 364 -10.39 -23.61 11.27
N PRO A 365 -10.39 -24.94 11.41
CA PRO A 365 -10.69 -25.83 10.29
C PRO A 365 -11.98 -25.42 9.56
N GLY A 366 -11.90 -25.17 8.26
CA GLY A 366 -13.04 -24.82 7.43
C GLY A 366 -13.71 -23.47 7.69
N ARG A 367 -13.41 -22.75 8.76
CA ARG A 367 -14.07 -21.48 9.13
C ARG A 367 -13.10 -20.47 9.74
N THR A 368 -13.37 -19.20 9.46
CA THR A 368 -12.67 -18.06 10.09
C THR A 368 -13.67 -17.20 10.85
N TYR A 369 -13.32 -16.80 12.05
CA TYR A 369 -14.15 -15.97 12.94
C TYR A 369 -13.45 -14.63 13.17
N ILE A 370 -14.22 -13.60 13.48
CA ILE A 370 -13.66 -12.33 13.98
C ILE A 370 -13.19 -12.52 15.43
N SER A 371 -12.13 -11.79 15.81
CA SER A 371 -11.71 -11.77 17.23
C SER A 371 -12.74 -11.04 18.11
N ASN A 372 -12.79 -11.40 19.39
CA ASN A 372 -13.67 -10.73 20.36
C ASN A 372 -13.39 -9.23 20.43
N ARG A 373 -12.13 -8.79 20.27
CA ARG A 373 -11.77 -7.36 20.22
C ARG A 373 -12.53 -6.61 19.12
N ILE A 374 -12.62 -7.18 17.92
CA ILE A 374 -13.34 -6.57 16.80
C ILE A 374 -14.85 -6.54 17.10
N ARG A 375 -15.38 -7.64 17.62
CA ARG A 375 -16.79 -7.73 17.99
C ARG A 375 -17.17 -6.69 19.07
N TYR A 376 -16.44 -6.65 20.17
CA TYR A 376 -16.68 -5.66 21.23
C TYR A 376 -16.46 -4.23 20.76
N GLY A 377 -15.42 -3.98 19.95
CA GLY A 377 -15.17 -2.67 19.37
C GLY A 377 -16.32 -2.16 18.52
N LEU A 378 -16.94 -3.02 17.67
CA LEU A 378 -18.12 -2.66 16.88
C LEU A 378 -19.28 -2.20 17.80
N TYR A 379 -19.65 -3.02 18.80
CA TYR A 379 -20.77 -2.68 19.67
C TYR A 379 -20.49 -1.47 20.57
N THR A 380 -19.27 -1.30 21.04
CA THR A 380 -18.86 -0.12 21.82
C THR A 380 -18.97 1.15 20.96
N MET A 381 -18.54 1.08 19.72
CA MET A 381 -18.64 2.18 18.76
C MET A 381 -20.11 2.50 18.47
N ILE A 382 -20.95 1.50 18.17
CA ILE A 382 -22.41 1.72 17.95
C ILE A 382 -23.03 2.36 19.19
N LYS A 383 -22.81 1.81 20.39
CA LYS A 383 -23.32 2.34 21.66
C LYS A 383 -22.92 3.80 21.89
N LYS A 384 -21.72 4.21 21.49
CA LYS A 384 -21.28 5.59 21.58
C LYS A 384 -22.18 6.53 20.74
N TYR A 385 -22.49 6.13 19.50
CA TYR A 385 -23.26 7.00 18.59
C TYR A 385 -24.77 7.00 18.87
N ILE A 386 -25.35 5.89 19.34
CA ILE A 386 -26.79 5.85 19.67
C ILE A 386 -27.17 6.71 20.89
N ARG A 387 -26.20 7.17 21.72
CA ARG A 387 -26.45 8.08 22.84
C ARG A 387 -26.88 9.49 22.39
N SER A 388 -26.48 9.91 21.21
CA SER A 388 -26.83 11.23 20.65
C SER A 388 -27.01 11.11 19.13
N PRO A 389 -28.14 10.56 18.66
CA PRO A 389 -28.43 10.44 17.24
C PRO A 389 -28.46 11.83 16.57
N SER A 390 -27.75 11.97 15.46
CA SER A 390 -27.75 13.17 14.63
C SER A 390 -27.18 12.86 13.24
N LEU A 391 -27.47 13.71 12.25
CA LEU A 391 -26.93 13.55 10.90
C LEU A 391 -25.38 13.53 10.88
N ASN A 392 -24.73 14.40 11.66
CA ASN A 392 -23.27 14.41 11.75
C ASN A 392 -22.72 13.09 12.32
N ASN A 393 -23.38 12.54 13.34
CA ASN A 393 -23.02 11.23 13.89
C ASN A 393 -23.37 10.08 12.93
N ALA A 394 -24.39 10.22 12.08
CA ALA A 394 -24.72 9.25 11.03
C ALA A 394 -23.57 9.10 10.02
N TYR A 395 -22.93 10.18 9.60
CA TYR A 395 -21.75 10.13 8.73
C TYR A 395 -20.57 9.39 9.37
N ARG A 396 -20.28 9.70 10.63
CA ARG A 396 -19.18 9.06 11.38
C ARG A 396 -19.47 7.59 11.63
N LEU A 397 -20.71 7.28 11.99
CA LEU A 397 -21.18 5.90 12.21
C LEU A 397 -21.08 5.08 10.92
N GLN A 398 -21.55 5.62 9.78
CA GLN A 398 -21.46 5.00 8.47
C GLN A 398 -20.01 4.60 8.11
N GLN A 399 -19.06 5.51 8.27
CA GLN A 399 -17.64 5.24 7.98
C GLN A 399 -17.11 4.13 8.90
N SER A 400 -17.41 4.21 10.18
CA SER A 400 -16.96 3.23 11.17
C SER A 400 -17.57 1.84 10.92
N VAL A 401 -18.88 1.76 10.66
CA VAL A 401 -19.58 0.50 10.37
C VAL A 401 -19.01 -0.15 9.12
N ASN A 402 -18.79 0.60 8.04
CA ASN A 402 -18.20 0.07 6.82
C ASN A 402 -16.78 -0.46 7.04
N SER A 403 -15.99 0.19 7.90
CA SER A 403 -14.67 -0.30 8.29
C SER A 403 -14.78 -1.65 9.03
N TYR A 404 -15.65 -1.75 10.05
CA TYR A 404 -15.88 -3.00 10.78
C TYR A 404 -16.44 -4.11 9.88
N PHE A 405 -17.42 -3.81 9.02
CA PHE A 405 -17.98 -4.79 8.09
C PHE A 405 -16.96 -5.26 7.06
N GLY A 406 -16.04 -4.38 6.65
CA GLY A 406 -14.88 -4.74 5.83
C GLY A 406 -13.97 -5.75 6.53
N LEU A 407 -13.66 -5.54 7.82
CA LEU A 407 -12.90 -6.50 8.64
C LEU A 407 -13.61 -7.85 8.79
N MET A 408 -14.93 -7.87 8.77
CA MET A 408 -15.75 -9.08 8.90
C MET A 408 -15.95 -9.84 7.58
N ASN A 409 -15.44 -9.31 6.45
CA ASN A 409 -15.60 -9.97 5.15
C ASN A 409 -14.88 -11.33 5.14
N GLY A 410 -15.52 -12.35 4.58
CA GLY A 410 -14.97 -13.71 4.56
C GLY A 410 -14.87 -14.40 5.93
N THR A 411 -15.65 -13.93 6.92
CA THR A 411 -15.73 -14.56 8.25
C THR A 411 -17.15 -15.00 8.59
N ALA A 412 -17.31 -15.95 9.51
CA ALA A 412 -18.59 -16.39 10.02
C ALA A 412 -19.22 -15.34 10.97
N SER A 413 -19.61 -14.19 10.41
CA SER A 413 -20.10 -13.01 11.16
C SER A 413 -21.51 -12.57 10.79
N TYR A 414 -22.28 -13.42 10.12
CA TYR A 414 -23.64 -13.07 9.65
C TYR A 414 -24.53 -12.53 10.78
N TYR A 415 -24.69 -13.27 11.87
CA TYR A 415 -25.54 -12.86 12.99
C TYR A 415 -25.07 -11.58 13.66
N ILE A 416 -23.74 -11.40 13.80
CA ILE A 416 -23.18 -10.17 14.38
C ILE A 416 -23.51 -8.94 13.51
N LYS A 417 -23.41 -9.08 12.17
CA LYS A 417 -23.81 -8.02 11.24
C LYS A 417 -25.30 -7.74 11.33
N LYS A 418 -26.14 -8.78 11.35
CA LYS A 418 -27.59 -8.66 11.43
C LYS A 418 -28.04 -7.94 12.70
N ASP A 419 -27.45 -8.29 13.85
CA ASP A 419 -27.76 -7.63 15.12
C ASP A 419 -27.29 -6.18 15.15
N ALA A 420 -26.09 -5.91 14.61
CA ALA A 420 -25.58 -4.55 14.49
C ALA A 420 -26.48 -3.67 13.59
N ILE A 421 -26.98 -4.21 12.48
CA ILE A 421 -27.91 -3.52 11.59
C ILE A 421 -29.18 -3.17 12.33
N LYS A 422 -29.84 -4.15 12.98
CA LYS A 422 -31.07 -3.91 13.75
C LYS A 422 -30.88 -2.78 14.77
N LEU A 423 -29.75 -2.83 15.51
CA LEU A 423 -29.45 -1.82 16.52
C LEU A 423 -29.25 -0.42 15.91
N ILE A 424 -28.60 -0.33 14.74
CA ILE A 424 -28.39 0.94 14.05
C ILE A 424 -29.71 1.47 13.47
N GLU A 425 -30.51 0.63 12.84
CA GLU A 425 -31.79 1.02 12.24
C GLU A 425 -32.79 1.57 13.28
N MET A 426 -32.77 1.07 14.52
CA MET A 426 -33.61 1.59 15.61
C MET A 426 -33.39 3.09 15.89
N TYR A 427 -32.19 3.62 15.64
CA TYR A 427 -31.82 5.00 16.00
C TYR A 427 -31.44 5.88 14.82
N TYR A 428 -31.14 5.28 13.66
CA TYR A 428 -30.57 5.97 12.50
C TYR A 428 -31.28 5.68 11.18
N SER A 429 -32.44 5.00 11.22
CA SER A 429 -33.23 4.68 10.02
C SER A 429 -33.67 5.92 9.22
N GLU A 430 -33.74 7.09 9.84
CA GLU A 430 -33.97 8.37 9.15
C GLU A 430 -32.85 8.69 8.15
N TRP A 431 -31.59 8.51 8.54
CA TRP A 431 -30.42 8.96 7.75
C TRP A 431 -29.66 7.83 7.07
N ILE A 432 -29.70 6.60 7.60
CA ILE A 432 -28.89 5.46 7.18
C ILE A 432 -29.78 4.38 6.58
N PHE A 433 -29.25 3.71 5.55
CA PHE A 433 -29.79 2.44 5.04
C PHE A 433 -28.66 1.46 4.74
N PHE A 434 -29.00 0.18 4.65
CA PHE A 434 -28.06 -0.88 4.29
C PHE A 434 -28.39 -1.45 2.91
N ARG A 435 -27.35 -1.75 2.12
CA ARG A 435 -27.49 -2.38 0.82
C ARG A 435 -26.36 -3.37 0.56
N GLU A 436 -26.62 -4.35 -0.25
CA GLU A 436 -25.59 -5.21 -0.77
C GLU A 436 -25.04 -4.68 -2.09
N ALA A 437 -23.72 -4.69 -2.24
CA ALA A 437 -23.04 -4.38 -3.49
C ALA A 437 -21.73 -5.17 -3.57
N ASN A 438 -21.51 -5.88 -4.69
CA ASN A 438 -20.33 -6.72 -4.93
C ASN A 438 -20.09 -7.74 -3.78
N ASN A 439 -21.10 -8.45 -3.33
CA ASN A 439 -21.08 -9.39 -2.21
C ASN A 439 -20.62 -8.78 -0.88
N ARG A 440 -20.79 -7.47 -0.73
CA ARG A 440 -20.46 -6.74 0.51
C ARG A 440 -21.69 -5.98 0.99
N LEU A 441 -21.93 -6.09 2.28
CA LEU A 441 -22.92 -5.28 2.96
C LEU A 441 -22.33 -3.89 3.21
N ILE A 442 -23.03 -2.86 2.75
CA ILE A 442 -22.60 -1.46 2.81
C ILE A 442 -23.65 -0.66 3.60
N CYS A 443 -23.18 0.07 4.61
CA CYS A 443 -23.90 1.10 5.29
C CYS A 443 -23.79 2.39 4.46
N ALA A 444 -24.91 3.02 4.13
CA ALA A 444 -24.96 4.22 3.29
C ALA A 444 -25.88 5.29 3.88
N ILE A 445 -25.53 6.56 3.64
CA ILE A 445 -26.41 7.70 3.94
C ILE A 445 -27.45 7.80 2.82
N LYS A 446 -28.70 8.06 3.18
CA LYS A 446 -29.79 8.28 2.23
C LYS A 446 -29.51 9.51 1.36
N GLU A 447 -30.05 9.52 0.14
CA GLU A 447 -29.66 10.47 -0.89
C GLU A 447 -30.00 11.92 -0.51
N GLU A 448 -31.14 12.13 0.12
CA GLU A 448 -31.60 13.43 0.62
C GLU A 448 -30.65 14.09 1.63
N TYR A 449 -29.89 13.29 2.39
CA TYR A 449 -28.95 13.77 3.41
C TYR A 449 -27.50 13.82 2.94
N ARG A 450 -27.20 13.38 1.71
CA ARG A 450 -25.82 13.47 1.21
C ARG A 450 -25.44 14.92 0.99
N PRO A 451 -24.26 15.38 1.49
CA PRO A 451 -23.77 16.69 1.09
C PRO A 451 -23.77 16.73 -0.43
N GLY A 452 -24.37 17.78 -0.99
CA GLY A 452 -24.41 17.98 -2.42
C GLY A 452 -23.01 17.70 -2.97
N LYS A 453 -22.88 16.79 -3.91
CA LYS A 453 -21.60 16.62 -4.61
C LYS A 453 -21.25 18.01 -5.08
N LEU A 454 -20.13 18.58 -4.60
CA LEU A 454 -19.42 19.62 -5.33
C LEU A 454 -19.43 19.12 -6.75
N SER A 455 -20.30 19.71 -7.58
CA SER A 455 -20.71 19.07 -8.81
C SER A 455 -19.46 18.82 -9.60
N LEU A 456 -19.21 17.55 -9.95
CA LEU A 456 -18.19 17.18 -10.93
C LEU A 456 -18.36 17.99 -12.23
N THR A 457 -19.49 18.65 -12.42
CA THR A 457 -19.77 19.68 -13.41
C THR A 457 -18.77 20.83 -13.33
N ASN A 458 -18.48 21.39 -12.17
CA ASN A 458 -17.54 22.51 -12.07
C ASN A 458 -16.09 22.07 -12.35
N VAL A 459 -15.69 20.87 -11.92
CA VAL A 459 -14.38 20.33 -12.23
C VAL A 459 -14.31 19.85 -13.68
N SER A 460 -15.38 19.24 -14.22
CA SER A 460 -15.43 18.82 -15.61
C SER A 460 -15.56 20.00 -16.57
N GLU A 461 -16.25 21.05 -16.21
CA GLU A 461 -16.30 22.32 -16.96
C GLU A 461 -14.95 23.02 -16.95
N PHE A 462 -14.28 23.08 -15.79
CA PHE A 462 -12.93 23.61 -15.71
C PHE A 462 -11.96 22.82 -16.60
N ILE A 463 -12.00 21.50 -16.57
CA ILE A 463 -11.14 20.63 -17.39
C ILE A 463 -11.49 20.75 -18.89
N SER A 464 -12.78 20.79 -19.25
CA SER A 464 -13.18 20.93 -20.65
C SER A 464 -12.74 22.28 -21.22
N LYS A 465 -12.74 23.33 -20.41
CA LYS A 465 -12.36 24.69 -20.79
C LYS A 465 -10.84 24.87 -20.93
N TYR A 466 -10.05 24.25 -20.03
CA TYR A 466 -8.59 24.47 -19.96
C TYR A 466 -7.75 23.32 -20.54
N ASN A 467 -8.29 22.12 -20.71
CA ASN A 467 -7.60 21.01 -21.36
C ASN A 467 -8.54 19.99 -22.03
N PRO A 468 -9.19 20.37 -23.15
CA PRO A 468 -10.19 19.55 -23.84
C PRO A 468 -9.66 18.17 -24.30
N THR A 469 -8.38 18.09 -24.63
CA THR A 469 -7.76 16.84 -25.12
C THR A 469 -7.59 15.81 -23.98
N LEU A 470 -7.16 16.24 -22.81
CA LEU A 470 -7.06 15.40 -21.61
C LEU A 470 -8.44 14.94 -21.16
N TYR A 471 -9.41 15.84 -21.23
CA TYR A 471 -10.81 15.54 -20.93
C TYR A 471 -11.37 14.45 -21.86
N ALA A 472 -11.16 14.57 -23.17
CA ALA A 472 -11.59 13.59 -24.17
C ALA A 472 -10.93 12.22 -23.95
N LYS A 473 -9.62 12.18 -23.65
CA LYS A 473 -8.88 10.95 -23.35
C LYS A 473 -9.38 10.27 -22.08
N ARG A 474 -9.72 11.03 -21.04
CA ARG A 474 -10.28 10.50 -19.78
C ARG A 474 -11.72 10.02 -19.93
N LEU A 475 -12.56 10.73 -20.67
CA LEU A 475 -13.90 10.26 -21.03
C LEU A 475 -13.87 8.96 -21.81
N ARG A 476 -12.93 8.81 -22.75
CA ARG A 476 -12.74 7.58 -23.53
C ARG A 476 -12.29 6.42 -22.64
N LYS A 477 -11.35 6.67 -21.71
CA LYS A 477 -10.88 5.68 -20.69
C LYS A 477 -12.03 5.27 -19.74
N ALA A 478 -12.86 6.23 -19.31
CA ALA A 478 -14.01 5.98 -18.45
C ALA A 478 -15.13 5.19 -19.18
N LYS A 479 -15.42 5.53 -20.44
CA LYS A 479 -16.37 4.77 -21.28
C LYS A 479 -15.89 3.35 -21.54
N ASN A 480 -14.60 3.14 -21.78
CA ASN A 480 -14.02 1.80 -21.98
C ASN A 480 -14.05 0.96 -20.69
N ARG A 481 -13.84 1.58 -19.52
CA ARG A 481 -13.99 0.90 -18.22
C ARG A 481 -15.44 0.50 -17.95
N ARG A 482 -16.43 1.36 -18.29
CA ARG A 482 -17.85 1.03 -18.20
C ARG A 482 -18.23 -0.12 -19.15
N LYS A 483 -17.76 -0.10 -20.41
CA LYS A 483 -17.96 -1.21 -21.36
C LYS A 483 -17.38 -2.52 -20.84
N LYS A 484 -16.14 -2.53 -20.32
CA LYS A 484 -15.52 -3.74 -19.73
C LYS A 484 -16.29 -4.25 -18.52
N ARG A 485 -16.82 -3.36 -17.65
CA ARG A 485 -17.65 -3.78 -16.51
C ARG A 485 -18.96 -4.41 -16.96
N ASN A 486 -19.63 -3.82 -17.95
CA ASN A 486 -20.88 -4.38 -18.49
C ASN A 486 -20.67 -5.70 -19.23
N ILE A 487 -19.55 -5.88 -19.94
CA ILE A 487 -19.21 -7.15 -20.58
C ILE A 487 -18.95 -8.23 -19.53
N ASN A 488 -18.20 -7.92 -18.46
CA ASN A 488 -17.93 -8.88 -17.39
C ASN A 488 -19.19 -9.24 -16.59
N SER A 489 -20.11 -8.29 -16.35
CA SER A 489 -21.40 -8.58 -15.70
C SER A 489 -22.31 -9.44 -16.58
N ASN A 490 -22.32 -9.21 -17.91
CA ASN A 490 -23.08 -10.02 -18.85
C ASN A 490 -22.49 -11.44 -19.05
N ILE A 491 -21.15 -11.58 -18.96
CA ILE A 491 -20.49 -12.89 -18.99
C ILE A 491 -20.77 -13.67 -17.71
N GLN A 492 -20.75 -13.01 -16.55
CA GLN A 492 -21.14 -13.64 -15.28
C GLN A 492 -22.61 -14.08 -15.29
N ALA A 493 -23.52 -13.23 -15.73
CA ALA A 493 -24.93 -13.57 -15.84
C ALA A 493 -25.18 -14.74 -16.81
N LYS A 494 -24.47 -14.79 -17.95
CA LYS A 494 -24.58 -15.94 -18.90
C LYS A 494 -23.97 -17.23 -18.33
N ASN A 495 -22.93 -17.14 -17.51
CA ASN A 495 -22.33 -18.31 -16.86
C ASN A 495 -23.15 -18.81 -15.66
N GLU A 496 -23.95 -17.96 -15.04
CA GLU A 496 -24.91 -18.34 -13.99
C GLU A 496 -26.14 -19.04 -14.61
N ILE A 497 -26.63 -18.57 -15.78
CA ILE A 497 -27.73 -19.22 -16.50
C ILE A 497 -27.31 -20.61 -17.01
N ARG A 498 -26.07 -20.79 -17.50
CA ARG A 498 -25.55 -22.10 -17.94
C ARG A 498 -25.26 -23.11 -16.84
N LYS A 499 -25.40 -22.74 -15.57
CA LYS A 499 -25.29 -23.66 -14.43
C LYS A 499 -26.63 -24.09 -13.85
N ILE A 500 -27.74 -23.64 -14.47
CA ILE A 500 -29.11 -23.94 -14.08
C ILE A 500 -29.76 -24.90 -15.11
N ASP A 501 -29.17 -25.01 -16.30
CA ASP A 501 -29.43 -26.09 -17.27
C ASP A 501 -28.39 -27.23 -17.09
#